data_fa3ac3313e1ac3d6abea5a6309854357
#
_entry.id   fa3ac3313e1ac3d6abea5a6309854357
#
_cell.length_a   1.000
_cell.length_b   1.000
_cell.length_c   1.000
_cell.angle_alpha   90.00
_cell.angle_beta   90.00
_cell.angle_gamma   90.00
#
_symmetry.space_group_name_H-M   'P 1'
#
loop_
_entity.id
_entity.type
_entity.pdbx_description
1 polymer ?
#
loop_
_entity_poly.entity_id
_entity_poly.type
_entity_poly.pdbx_seq_one_letter_code
_entity_poly.pdbx_strand_id
1 'polypeptide(L)'
;MSTITPISKNILIVAGDVSGDIHAASLVRALKAADPDVRVTAIGGKQLAAASDTFMYDLASQGASGFIEPLKKMPLWIKLLNQIRDYMETQNPVALIVVDFYGFNHQVLGMAKHRNIPAYYYVTPQVWASRQYRAKQLAGLTKKMFVIYPFEPEFHKQFGGNAVFLGNPLLDYLPAPQDKNFNVADHKNHAWKLGMLPGSRMGEIKRLTPVFYQTFKQVLKEFPNTQAYMFLLPDADEKVFLDLIGEKPHENFHFVKDTHYAKRAEMDFLLACSGTATLENALLGIPMVVAYKLFWPTYEIAKRVIKVPYISLVNLLARRALVKELIQQDANAKSLAAETMAMFQNPDKLTAMREDLLKLRASLGEPGVAKRAAAEILNDLKHE
;
A
#
# COMPACT_ATOMS: atom_id res chain seq x y z
N MET A 1 -11.66 34.60 -38.48
CA MET A 1 -11.61 33.22 -37.91
C MET A 1 -10.95 33.34 -36.57
N SER A 2 -11.72 33.37 -35.50
CA SER A 2 -11.19 33.33 -34.14
C SER A 2 -10.67 31.91 -33.91
N THR A 3 -9.37 31.76 -33.78
CA THR A 3 -8.73 30.54 -33.29
C THR A 3 -9.22 30.28 -31.87
N ILE A 4 -10.16 29.39 -31.71
CA ILE A 4 -10.54 28.86 -30.39
C ILE A 4 -9.27 28.17 -29.91
N THR A 5 -8.55 28.78 -28.98
CA THR A 5 -7.47 28.12 -28.26
C THR A 5 -8.09 26.90 -27.58
N PRO A 6 -7.62 25.68 -27.81
CA PRO A 6 -8.18 24.51 -27.13
C PRO A 6 -8.08 24.76 -25.62
N ILE A 7 -9.20 24.62 -24.92
CA ILE A 7 -9.25 24.75 -23.47
C ILE A 7 -8.30 23.68 -22.94
N SER A 8 -7.17 24.13 -22.40
CA SER A 8 -6.20 23.22 -21.78
C SER A 8 -6.92 22.42 -20.69
N LYS A 9 -6.98 21.10 -20.86
CA LYS A 9 -7.56 20.19 -19.86
C LYS A 9 -6.63 20.06 -18.67
N ASN A 10 -6.58 21.13 -17.86
CA ASN A 10 -5.71 21.19 -16.71
C ASN A 10 -6.36 20.45 -15.51
N ILE A 11 -5.73 19.39 -15.04
CA ILE A 11 -6.17 18.56 -13.92
C ILE A 11 -5.24 18.81 -12.74
N LEU A 12 -5.83 19.09 -11.57
CA LEU A 12 -5.08 19.14 -10.32
C LEU A 12 -5.08 17.76 -9.66
N ILE A 13 -3.91 17.23 -9.31
CA ILE A 13 -3.79 15.95 -8.59
C ILE A 13 -3.05 16.13 -7.27
N VAL A 14 -3.54 15.48 -6.19
CA VAL A 14 -2.99 15.59 -4.84
C VAL A 14 -2.82 14.19 -4.23
N ALA A 15 -1.58 13.85 -3.88
CA ALA A 15 -1.20 12.62 -3.18
C ALA A 15 -0.34 12.97 -1.95
N GLY A 16 -0.64 12.39 -0.79
CA GLY A 16 -0.04 12.81 0.49
C GLY A 16 0.95 11.84 1.11
N ASP A 17 1.14 10.67 0.53
CA ASP A 17 2.08 9.65 1.00
C ASP A 17 2.80 8.94 -0.16
N VAL A 18 3.81 8.13 0.16
CA VAL A 18 4.67 7.46 -0.82
C VAL A 18 3.88 6.47 -1.70
N SER A 19 2.92 5.75 -1.12
CA SER A 19 2.08 4.80 -1.87
C SER A 19 1.15 5.54 -2.82
N GLY A 20 0.48 6.58 -2.33
CA GLY A 20 -0.37 7.45 -3.13
C GLY A 20 0.38 8.15 -4.25
N ASP A 21 1.65 8.53 -4.04
CA ASP A 21 2.53 9.12 -5.06
C ASP A 21 2.76 8.16 -6.24
N ILE A 22 3.03 6.90 -5.96
CA ILE A 22 3.21 5.86 -6.99
C ILE A 22 1.91 5.65 -7.80
N HIS A 23 0.78 5.53 -7.10
CA HIS A 23 -0.52 5.35 -7.73
C HIS A 23 -0.92 6.58 -8.58
N ALA A 24 -0.72 7.78 -8.04
CA ALA A 24 -0.99 9.03 -8.75
C ALA A 24 -0.13 9.17 -10.02
N ALA A 25 1.16 8.87 -9.93
CA ALA A 25 2.07 8.91 -11.08
C ALA A 25 1.66 7.94 -12.19
N SER A 26 1.21 6.72 -11.83
CA SER A 26 0.69 5.75 -12.79
C SER A 26 -0.57 6.27 -13.50
N LEU A 27 -1.50 6.86 -12.72
CA LEU A 27 -2.73 7.44 -13.27
C LEU A 27 -2.41 8.62 -14.22
N VAL A 28 -1.47 9.51 -13.85
CA VAL A 28 -1.07 10.64 -14.70
C VAL A 28 -0.49 10.17 -16.03
N ARG A 29 0.40 9.16 -16.01
CA ARG A 29 0.93 8.57 -17.25
C ARG A 29 -0.18 7.99 -18.13
N ALA A 30 -1.18 7.33 -17.51
CA ALA A 30 -2.32 6.77 -18.22
C ALA A 30 -3.24 7.86 -18.81
N LEU A 31 -3.50 8.96 -18.08
CA LEU A 31 -4.27 10.11 -18.57
C LEU A 31 -3.60 10.74 -19.78
N LYS A 32 -2.30 11.04 -19.71
CA LYS A 32 -1.53 11.64 -20.81
C LYS A 32 -1.40 10.70 -22.01
N ALA A 33 -1.31 9.40 -21.79
CA ALA A 33 -1.27 8.44 -22.87
C ALA A 33 -2.62 8.32 -23.61
N ALA A 34 -3.74 8.50 -22.89
CA ALA A 34 -5.09 8.46 -23.46
C ALA A 34 -5.52 9.79 -24.12
N ASP A 35 -5.02 10.91 -23.63
CA ASP A 35 -5.30 12.26 -24.15
C ASP A 35 -4.04 13.16 -23.98
N PRO A 36 -3.26 13.40 -25.06
CA PRO A 36 -2.05 14.20 -25.01
C PRO A 36 -2.27 15.70 -24.68
N ASP A 37 -3.50 16.20 -24.77
CA ASP A 37 -3.85 17.58 -24.46
C ASP A 37 -4.05 17.81 -22.96
N VAL A 38 -4.12 16.72 -22.16
CA VAL A 38 -4.19 16.81 -20.71
C VAL A 38 -2.90 17.40 -20.15
N ARG A 39 -3.06 18.40 -19.29
CA ARG A 39 -1.99 18.98 -18.48
C ARG A 39 -2.27 18.70 -17.03
N VAL A 40 -1.25 18.34 -16.29
CA VAL A 40 -1.39 17.95 -14.88
C VAL A 40 -0.52 18.82 -14.00
N THR A 41 -1.17 19.49 -13.05
CA THR A 41 -0.50 20.15 -11.94
C THR A 41 -0.62 19.26 -10.70
N ALA A 42 0.49 19.05 -10.01
CA ALA A 42 0.58 18.03 -8.98
C ALA A 42 1.15 18.53 -7.64
N ILE A 43 0.61 17.96 -6.57
CA ILE A 43 1.18 17.95 -5.23
C ILE A 43 1.31 16.48 -4.82
N GLY A 44 2.54 16.02 -4.48
CA GLY A 44 2.77 14.60 -4.20
C GLY A 44 4.21 14.33 -3.83
N GLY A 45 4.84 13.37 -4.46
CA GLY A 45 6.23 13.01 -4.28
C GLY A 45 7.01 12.98 -5.59
N LYS A 46 8.18 12.34 -5.56
CA LYS A 46 9.12 12.31 -6.68
C LYS A 46 8.56 11.61 -7.93
N GLN A 47 7.75 10.55 -7.75
CA GLN A 47 7.19 9.81 -8.88
C GLN A 47 6.14 10.64 -9.62
N LEU A 48 5.29 11.32 -8.87
CA LEU A 48 4.26 12.19 -9.41
C LEU A 48 4.87 13.45 -10.03
N ALA A 49 5.92 14.02 -9.40
CA ALA A 49 6.70 15.13 -9.97
C ALA A 49 7.24 14.79 -11.36
N ALA A 50 7.81 13.60 -11.53
CA ALA A 50 8.34 13.13 -12.80
C ALA A 50 7.27 12.87 -13.88
N ALA A 51 6.01 12.65 -13.49
CA ALA A 51 4.90 12.37 -14.39
C ALA A 51 4.09 13.63 -14.78
N SER A 52 4.09 14.66 -13.93
CA SER A 52 3.29 15.88 -14.08
C SER A 52 3.94 16.93 -14.98
N ASP A 53 3.16 17.93 -15.45
CA ASP A 53 3.67 19.08 -16.22
C ASP A 53 4.12 20.20 -15.29
N THR A 54 3.41 20.37 -14.18
CA THR A 54 3.73 21.35 -13.13
C THR A 54 3.72 20.67 -11.79
N PHE A 55 4.76 20.87 -11.00
CA PHE A 55 4.86 20.33 -9.66
C PHE A 55 4.91 21.44 -8.62
N MET A 56 3.94 21.46 -7.71
CA MET A 56 3.81 22.52 -6.72
C MET A 56 4.57 22.25 -5.44
N TYR A 57 4.49 21.01 -4.91
CA TYR A 57 5.09 20.70 -3.62
C TYR A 57 5.27 19.19 -3.38
N ASP A 58 6.39 18.81 -2.73
CA ASP A 58 6.65 17.45 -2.28
C ASP A 58 6.01 17.20 -0.91
N LEU A 59 4.73 16.79 -0.92
CA LEU A 59 3.96 16.43 0.27
C LEU A 59 4.25 15.00 0.75
N ALA A 60 4.54 14.08 -0.18
CA ALA A 60 4.71 12.68 0.13
C ALA A 60 5.99 12.39 0.94
N SER A 61 7.11 13.08 0.65
CA SER A 61 8.32 12.95 1.49
C SER A 61 8.15 13.57 2.88
N GLN A 62 7.14 14.43 3.07
CA GLN A 62 6.77 14.98 4.37
C GLN A 62 5.79 14.07 5.14
N GLY A 63 5.46 12.90 4.59
CA GLY A 63 4.47 11.96 5.12
C GLY A 63 4.50 11.83 6.63
N ALA A 64 3.35 12.09 7.27
CA ALA A 64 3.21 12.02 8.71
C ALA A 64 3.14 10.56 9.14
N SER A 65 4.18 10.07 9.78
CA SER A 65 4.22 8.74 10.39
C SER A 65 3.91 8.87 11.89
N GLY A 66 2.63 8.69 12.28
CA GLY A 66 2.23 8.63 13.69
C GLY A 66 1.11 9.58 14.11
N PHE A 67 0.64 9.45 15.36
CA PHE A 67 -0.50 10.21 15.91
C PHE A 67 -0.16 11.66 16.31
N ILE A 68 1.09 11.98 16.58
CA ILE A 68 1.54 13.28 17.11
C ILE A 68 2.09 14.20 16.02
N GLU A 69 2.62 13.65 14.94
CA GLU A 69 3.23 14.40 13.83
C GLU A 69 2.26 15.32 13.05
N PRO A 70 0.94 14.98 12.89
CA PRO A 70 0.01 15.88 12.21
C PRO A 70 -0.10 17.27 12.83
N LEU A 71 0.00 17.36 14.18
CA LEU A 71 -0.07 18.65 14.89
C LEU A 71 1.13 19.55 14.59
N LYS A 72 2.33 18.98 14.49
CA LYS A 72 3.56 19.73 14.15
C LYS A 72 3.56 20.24 12.71
N LYS A 73 2.82 19.59 11.80
CA LYS A 73 2.72 19.93 10.39
C LYS A 73 1.54 20.86 10.05
N MET A 74 0.74 21.24 11.03
CA MET A 74 -0.43 22.10 10.82
C MET A 74 -0.12 23.42 10.07
N PRO A 75 0.95 24.19 10.41
CA PRO A 75 1.27 25.42 9.67
C PRO A 75 1.59 25.16 8.20
N LEU A 76 2.29 24.08 7.90
CA LEU A 76 2.59 23.67 6.53
C LEU A 76 1.31 23.31 5.77
N TRP A 77 0.41 22.53 6.39
CA TRP A 77 -0.86 22.15 5.76
C TRP A 77 -1.73 23.37 5.46
N ILE A 78 -1.82 24.34 6.37
CA ILE A 78 -2.53 25.59 6.14
C ILE A 78 -1.94 26.36 4.93
N LYS A 79 -0.61 26.46 4.88
CA LYS A 79 0.08 27.10 3.74
C LYS A 79 -0.26 26.40 2.42
N LEU A 80 -0.17 25.07 2.38
CA LEU A 80 -0.47 24.30 1.17
C LEU A 80 -1.94 24.39 0.76
N LEU A 81 -2.86 24.36 1.72
CA LEU A 81 -4.29 24.53 1.46
C LEU A 81 -4.57 25.91 0.86
N ASN A 82 -3.90 26.97 1.34
CA ASN A 82 -4.03 28.30 0.75
C ASN A 82 -3.49 28.32 -0.68
N GLN A 83 -2.32 27.73 -0.95
CA GLN A 83 -1.77 27.63 -2.31
C GLN A 83 -2.70 26.84 -3.26
N ILE A 84 -3.31 25.75 -2.79
CA ILE A 84 -4.29 24.98 -3.57
C ILE A 84 -5.53 25.82 -3.88
N ARG A 85 -6.01 26.56 -2.90
CA ARG A 85 -7.17 27.46 -3.07
C ARG A 85 -6.88 28.50 -4.13
N ASP A 86 -5.75 29.20 -4.01
CA ASP A 86 -5.34 30.26 -4.93
C ASP A 86 -5.12 29.69 -6.35
N TYR A 87 -4.56 28.47 -6.46
CA TYR A 87 -4.42 27.77 -7.72
C TYR A 87 -5.79 27.45 -8.35
N MET A 88 -6.74 26.89 -7.58
CA MET A 88 -8.09 26.61 -8.08
C MET A 88 -8.82 27.87 -8.55
N GLU A 89 -8.59 29.02 -7.87
CA GLU A 89 -9.20 30.30 -8.22
C GLU A 89 -8.61 30.89 -9.52
N THR A 90 -7.28 30.80 -9.69
CA THR A 90 -6.60 31.45 -10.79
C THR A 90 -6.53 30.59 -12.05
N GLN A 91 -6.38 29.27 -11.90
CA GLN A 91 -6.18 28.33 -13.00
C GLN A 91 -7.44 27.57 -13.39
N ASN A 92 -8.48 27.57 -12.54
CA ASN A 92 -9.76 26.91 -12.75
C ASN A 92 -9.61 25.51 -13.38
N PRO A 93 -8.99 24.52 -12.70
CA PRO A 93 -8.76 23.21 -13.27
C PRO A 93 -10.09 22.52 -13.61
N VAL A 94 -10.11 21.78 -14.72
CA VAL A 94 -11.32 21.05 -15.18
C VAL A 94 -11.69 19.89 -14.26
N ALA A 95 -10.73 19.41 -13.46
CA ALA A 95 -10.97 18.36 -12.46
C ALA A 95 -9.95 18.42 -11.33
N LEU A 96 -10.37 17.90 -10.17
CA LEU A 96 -9.50 17.53 -9.06
C LEU A 96 -9.44 16.01 -8.94
N ILE A 97 -8.24 15.46 -8.78
CA ILE A 97 -8.05 14.05 -8.40
C ILE A 97 -7.30 14.03 -7.07
N VAL A 98 -7.86 13.37 -6.08
CA VAL A 98 -7.17 13.13 -4.80
C VAL A 98 -6.87 11.64 -4.65
N VAL A 99 -5.69 11.32 -4.09
CA VAL A 99 -5.21 9.95 -3.95
C VAL A 99 -4.90 9.67 -2.50
N ASP A 100 -5.54 8.64 -1.90
CA ASP A 100 -5.40 8.24 -0.50
C ASP A 100 -5.44 9.44 0.48
N PHE A 101 -4.70 9.44 1.59
CA PHE A 101 -4.40 10.54 2.50
C PHE A 101 -5.61 11.39 2.94
N TYR A 102 -6.64 10.75 3.51
CA TYR A 102 -7.94 11.35 3.85
C TYR A 102 -7.86 12.70 4.56
N GLY A 103 -7.01 12.85 5.60
CA GLY A 103 -7.05 14.03 6.48
C GLY A 103 -6.83 15.36 5.74
N PHE A 104 -5.88 15.41 4.84
CA PHE A 104 -5.59 16.58 4.00
C PHE A 104 -6.56 16.64 2.81
N ASN A 105 -6.73 15.53 2.11
CA ASN A 105 -7.54 15.48 0.89
C ASN A 105 -9.01 15.81 1.12
N HIS A 106 -9.57 15.53 2.29
CA HIS A 106 -10.94 15.95 2.65
C HIS A 106 -11.12 17.48 2.60
N GLN A 107 -10.11 18.26 3.02
CA GLN A 107 -10.15 19.72 2.94
C GLN A 107 -10.08 20.20 1.48
N VAL A 108 -9.22 19.59 0.69
CA VAL A 108 -9.06 19.89 -0.75
C VAL A 108 -10.36 19.59 -1.52
N LEU A 109 -11.01 18.46 -1.22
CA LEU A 109 -12.32 18.12 -1.79
C LEU A 109 -13.41 19.17 -1.44
N GLY A 110 -13.41 19.67 -0.20
CA GLY A 110 -14.31 20.74 0.22
C GLY A 110 -14.11 22.01 -0.61
N MET A 111 -12.86 22.39 -0.89
CA MET A 111 -12.54 23.56 -1.73
C MET A 111 -13.01 23.38 -3.18
N ALA A 112 -12.81 22.21 -3.76
CA ALA A 112 -13.29 21.88 -5.11
C ALA A 112 -14.82 21.94 -5.20
N LYS A 113 -15.52 21.40 -4.19
CA LYS A 113 -16.98 21.43 -4.11
C LYS A 113 -17.52 22.88 -4.12
N HIS A 114 -16.92 23.77 -3.35
CA HIS A 114 -17.31 25.19 -3.32
C HIS A 114 -17.13 25.92 -4.67
N ARG A 115 -16.25 25.40 -5.55
CA ARG A 115 -15.98 25.96 -6.87
C ARG A 115 -16.63 25.21 -8.01
N ASN A 116 -17.45 24.21 -7.70
CA ASN A 116 -18.06 23.31 -8.67
C ASN A 116 -17.02 22.58 -9.58
N ILE A 117 -15.79 22.37 -9.07
CA ILE A 117 -14.79 21.57 -9.75
C ILE A 117 -15.10 20.09 -9.51
N PRO A 118 -15.33 19.27 -10.55
CA PRO A 118 -15.58 17.85 -10.39
C PRO A 118 -14.38 17.18 -9.72
N ALA A 119 -14.65 16.41 -8.65
CA ALA A 119 -13.61 15.79 -7.87
C ALA A 119 -13.70 14.26 -7.91
N TYR A 120 -12.56 13.62 -8.14
CA TYR A 120 -12.40 12.18 -8.19
C TYR A 120 -11.53 11.72 -7.04
N TYR A 121 -11.90 10.61 -6.41
CA TYR A 121 -11.05 9.97 -5.40
C TYR A 121 -10.46 8.68 -5.98
N TYR A 122 -9.15 8.67 -6.22
CA TYR A 122 -8.44 7.49 -6.67
C TYR A 122 -7.74 6.82 -5.49
N VAL A 123 -7.96 5.53 -5.28
CA VAL A 123 -7.53 4.80 -4.07
C VAL A 123 -8.16 5.41 -2.82
N THR A 124 -9.43 5.13 -2.60
CA THR A 124 -10.18 5.66 -1.45
C THR A 124 -9.61 5.15 -0.12
N PRO A 125 -9.66 5.97 0.93
CA PRO A 125 -9.28 5.52 2.27
C PRO A 125 -10.22 4.40 2.75
N GLN A 126 -9.70 3.45 3.51
CA GLN A 126 -10.43 2.28 4.00
C GLN A 126 -11.42 2.65 5.14
N VAL A 127 -12.38 3.50 4.83
CA VAL A 127 -13.37 4.00 5.81
C VAL A 127 -14.32 2.90 6.31
N TRP A 128 -14.44 1.81 5.56
CA TRP A 128 -15.21 0.63 5.93
C TRP A 128 -14.63 -0.10 7.16
N ALA A 129 -13.31 -0.07 7.34
CA ALA A 129 -12.62 -0.70 8.47
C ALA A 129 -12.77 0.11 9.76
N SER A 130 -12.92 1.45 9.65
CA SER A 130 -13.11 2.34 10.79
C SER A 130 -13.72 3.66 10.32
N ARG A 131 -14.42 4.37 11.19
CA ARG A 131 -14.96 5.72 10.91
C ARG A 131 -15.89 5.75 9.68
N GLN A 132 -16.83 4.82 9.57
CA GLN A 132 -17.75 4.66 8.43
C GLN A 132 -18.56 5.94 8.11
N TYR A 133 -18.78 6.84 9.10
CA TYR A 133 -19.41 8.15 8.88
C TYR A 133 -18.72 9.00 7.80
N ARG A 134 -17.43 8.77 7.55
CA ARG A 134 -16.67 9.45 6.49
C ARG A 134 -17.15 9.07 5.09
N ALA A 135 -17.74 7.89 4.90
CA ALA A 135 -18.28 7.47 3.61
C ALA A 135 -19.37 8.46 3.12
N LYS A 136 -20.25 8.92 4.04
CA LYS A 136 -21.25 9.94 3.73
C LYS A 136 -20.62 11.29 3.35
N GLN A 137 -19.53 11.68 4.03
CA GLN A 137 -18.81 12.92 3.69
C GLN A 137 -18.19 12.83 2.29
N LEU A 138 -17.53 11.70 1.98
CA LEU A 138 -16.94 11.47 0.66
C LEU A 138 -18.00 11.45 -0.45
N ALA A 139 -19.14 10.81 -0.22
CA ALA A 139 -20.26 10.79 -1.15
C ALA A 139 -20.73 12.19 -1.55
N GLY A 140 -20.75 13.14 -0.58
CA GLY A 140 -21.14 14.52 -0.84
C GLY A 140 -20.07 15.39 -1.52
N LEU A 141 -18.81 14.95 -1.53
CA LEU A 141 -17.66 15.73 -1.99
C LEU A 141 -17.06 15.24 -3.31
N THR A 142 -17.40 14.03 -3.74
CA THR A 142 -16.80 13.40 -4.93
C THR A 142 -17.85 13.12 -6.00
N LYS A 143 -17.48 13.35 -7.25
CA LYS A 143 -18.27 12.92 -8.43
C LYS A 143 -18.20 11.41 -8.59
N LYS A 144 -17.00 10.82 -8.44
CA LYS A 144 -16.74 9.39 -8.55
C LYS A 144 -15.57 8.97 -7.67
N MET A 145 -15.66 7.79 -7.11
CA MET A 145 -14.62 7.16 -6.29
C MET A 145 -14.14 5.89 -6.97
N PHE A 146 -12.82 5.74 -7.16
CA PHE A 146 -12.18 4.53 -7.67
C PHE A 146 -11.64 3.76 -6.48
N VAL A 147 -12.38 2.74 -6.11
CA VAL A 147 -12.11 1.91 -4.94
C VAL A 147 -11.23 0.72 -5.31
N ILE A 148 -10.53 0.15 -4.31
CA ILE A 148 -9.49 -0.85 -4.52
C ILE A 148 -9.90 -2.27 -4.11
N TYR A 149 -11.11 -2.44 -3.54
CA TYR A 149 -11.65 -3.73 -3.18
C TYR A 149 -13.05 -3.94 -3.76
N PRO A 150 -13.40 -5.17 -4.20
CA PRO A 150 -14.63 -5.45 -4.92
C PRO A 150 -15.92 -5.24 -4.12
N PHE A 151 -15.85 -5.21 -2.79
CA PHE A 151 -17.01 -4.97 -1.92
C PHE A 151 -17.27 -3.49 -1.64
N GLU A 152 -16.32 -2.61 -1.91
CA GLU A 152 -16.43 -1.18 -1.56
C GLU A 152 -17.50 -0.43 -2.36
N PRO A 153 -17.79 -0.74 -3.64
CA PRO A 153 -18.88 -0.08 -4.35
C PRO A 153 -20.22 -0.21 -3.61
N GLU A 154 -20.58 -1.40 -3.18
CA GLU A 154 -21.83 -1.63 -2.46
C GLU A 154 -21.81 -0.96 -1.07
N PHE A 155 -20.67 -0.95 -0.40
CA PHE A 155 -20.49 -0.21 0.86
C PHE A 155 -20.72 1.29 0.65
N HIS A 156 -20.08 1.94 -0.33
CA HIS A 156 -20.24 3.37 -0.56
C HIS A 156 -21.64 3.76 -1.05
N LYS A 157 -22.30 2.89 -1.81
CA LYS A 157 -23.67 3.07 -2.28
C LYS A 157 -24.67 3.26 -1.12
N GLN A 158 -24.46 2.54 0.00
CA GLN A 158 -25.31 2.69 1.21
C GLN A 158 -25.27 4.11 1.80
N PHE A 159 -24.23 4.88 1.48
CA PHE A 159 -24.05 6.28 1.91
C PHE A 159 -24.30 7.28 0.78
N GLY A 160 -24.85 6.85 -0.35
CA GLY A 160 -25.12 7.68 -1.52
C GLY A 160 -23.88 8.00 -2.38
N GLY A 161 -22.79 7.25 -2.19
CA GLY A 161 -21.54 7.45 -2.93
C GLY A 161 -21.53 6.71 -4.28
N ASN A 162 -20.96 7.36 -5.29
CA ASN A 162 -20.70 6.78 -6.61
C ASN A 162 -19.30 6.17 -6.64
N ALA A 163 -19.20 4.89 -6.33
CA ALA A 163 -17.93 4.17 -6.27
C ALA A 163 -17.87 3.06 -7.32
N VAL A 164 -16.73 2.95 -7.99
CA VAL A 164 -16.46 1.96 -9.04
C VAL A 164 -15.19 1.18 -8.68
N PHE A 165 -15.28 -0.14 -8.73
CA PHE A 165 -14.11 -1.02 -8.62
C PHE A 165 -13.57 -1.34 -10.01
N LEU A 166 -12.36 -0.91 -10.29
CA LEU A 166 -11.66 -1.15 -11.56
C LEU A 166 -10.47 -2.13 -11.41
N GLY A 167 -10.30 -2.67 -10.22
CA GLY A 167 -9.17 -3.50 -9.82
C GLY A 167 -8.28 -2.81 -8.78
N ASN A 168 -7.35 -3.56 -8.23
CA ASN A 168 -6.38 -3.02 -7.28
C ASN A 168 -5.14 -2.48 -8.00
N PRO A 169 -4.74 -1.20 -7.81
CA PRO A 169 -3.61 -0.59 -8.50
C PRO A 169 -2.25 -1.27 -8.25
N LEU A 170 -2.11 -2.04 -7.18
CA LEU A 170 -0.91 -2.84 -6.94
C LEU A 170 -0.61 -3.80 -8.11
N LEU A 171 -1.65 -4.26 -8.82
CA LEU A 171 -1.51 -5.17 -9.96
C LEU A 171 -0.81 -4.53 -11.16
N ASP A 172 -0.76 -3.19 -11.23
CA ASP A 172 -0.14 -2.47 -12.35
C ASP A 172 1.39 -2.47 -12.29
N TYR A 173 1.99 -2.70 -11.10
CA TYR A 173 3.44 -2.68 -10.94
C TYR A 173 4.04 -3.91 -10.24
N LEU A 174 3.21 -4.75 -9.65
CA LEU A 174 3.70 -6.04 -9.14
C LEU A 174 3.95 -7.01 -10.31
N PRO A 175 5.08 -7.75 -10.30
CA PRO A 175 5.30 -8.79 -11.29
C PRO A 175 4.25 -9.89 -11.18
N ALA A 176 4.09 -10.64 -12.27
CA ALA A 176 3.29 -11.85 -12.22
C ALA A 176 3.85 -12.83 -11.18
N PRO A 177 2.98 -13.59 -10.48
CA PRO A 177 3.44 -14.63 -9.58
C PRO A 177 4.34 -15.62 -10.31
N GLN A 178 5.51 -15.93 -9.74
CA GLN A 178 6.41 -16.95 -10.29
C GLN A 178 5.84 -18.34 -10.04
N ASP A 179 6.08 -19.27 -10.93
CA ASP A 179 5.80 -20.68 -10.66
C ASP A 179 6.66 -21.19 -9.51
N LYS A 180 6.03 -21.88 -8.56
CA LYS A 180 6.67 -22.43 -7.38
C LYS A 180 6.29 -23.90 -7.21
N ASN A 181 7.31 -24.72 -7.02
CA ASN A 181 7.13 -26.10 -6.61
C ASN A 181 7.73 -26.30 -5.20
N PHE A 182 6.88 -26.52 -4.22
CA PHE A 182 7.30 -26.79 -2.84
C PHE A 182 7.51 -28.27 -2.57
N ASN A 183 7.11 -29.15 -3.50
CA ASN A 183 7.29 -30.60 -3.35
C ASN A 183 8.73 -30.97 -3.72
N VAL A 184 9.62 -30.90 -2.75
CA VAL A 184 11.05 -31.20 -2.87
C VAL A 184 11.35 -32.56 -2.19
N ALA A 185 12.28 -33.32 -2.75
CA ALA A 185 12.59 -34.67 -2.27
C ALA A 185 13.19 -34.68 -0.84
N ASP A 186 13.98 -33.67 -0.50
CA ASP A 186 14.62 -33.51 0.80
C ASP A 186 14.34 -32.15 1.39
N HIS A 187 13.24 -32.06 2.15
CA HIS A 187 12.82 -30.81 2.80
C HIS A 187 13.86 -30.25 3.76
N LYS A 188 14.57 -31.13 4.47
CA LYS A 188 15.52 -30.75 5.53
C LYS A 188 16.75 -30.05 4.94
N ASN A 189 17.27 -30.57 3.83
CA ASN A 189 18.45 -30.04 3.18
C ASN A 189 18.13 -29.12 2.00
N HIS A 190 16.86 -28.84 1.73
CA HIS A 190 16.47 -27.88 0.71
C HIS A 190 16.91 -26.46 1.09
N ALA A 191 17.40 -25.70 0.11
CA ALA A 191 17.80 -24.30 0.28
C ALA A 191 16.58 -23.38 0.28
N TRP A 192 15.74 -23.50 1.33
CA TRP A 192 14.55 -22.64 1.50
C TRP A 192 14.91 -21.15 1.49
N LYS A 193 14.13 -20.36 0.79
CA LYS A 193 14.27 -18.90 0.75
C LYS A 193 13.27 -18.25 1.71
N LEU A 194 13.76 -17.80 2.86
CA LEU A 194 12.99 -17.14 3.89
C LEU A 194 13.12 -15.63 3.79
N GLY A 195 12.06 -14.95 3.38
CA GLY A 195 12.05 -13.48 3.32
C GLY A 195 11.54 -12.85 4.62
N MET A 196 12.00 -11.65 4.93
CA MET A 196 11.70 -10.91 6.15
C MET A 196 11.40 -9.45 5.85
N LEU A 197 10.20 -8.99 6.21
CA LEU A 197 9.75 -7.60 6.07
C LEU A 197 9.40 -7.03 7.46
N PRO A 198 10.37 -6.44 8.17
CA PRO A 198 10.17 -6.02 9.57
C PRO A 198 9.30 -4.76 9.72
N GLY A 199 8.84 -4.17 8.61
CA GLY A 199 7.99 -3.01 8.57
C GLY A 199 8.66 -1.79 7.92
N SER A 200 7.89 -0.71 7.78
CA SER A 200 8.34 0.55 7.18
C SER A 200 8.59 1.65 8.20
N ARG A 201 8.08 1.50 9.41
CA ARG A 201 8.23 2.49 10.48
C ARG A 201 9.35 2.07 11.44
N MET A 202 10.16 3.03 11.90
CA MET A 202 11.27 2.76 12.82
C MET A 202 10.82 1.99 14.07
N GLY A 203 9.62 2.23 14.58
CA GLY A 203 9.08 1.49 15.72
C GLY A 203 8.80 0.00 15.44
N GLU A 204 8.38 -0.34 14.23
CA GLU A 204 8.18 -1.71 13.76
C GLU A 204 9.53 -2.39 13.56
N ILE A 205 10.43 -1.74 12.82
CA ILE A 205 11.80 -2.19 12.52
C ILE A 205 12.54 -2.54 13.81
N LYS A 206 12.55 -1.63 14.80
CA LYS A 206 13.25 -1.86 16.09
C LYS A 206 12.71 -3.08 16.85
N ARG A 207 11.42 -3.38 16.75
CA ARG A 207 10.80 -4.50 17.47
C ARG A 207 10.88 -5.83 16.73
N LEU A 208 10.79 -5.82 15.39
CA LEU A 208 10.68 -7.04 14.61
C LEU A 208 12.01 -7.52 14.02
N THR A 209 12.96 -6.63 13.69
CA THR A 209 14.27 -7.02 13.15
C THR A 209 14.98 -8.04 14.03
N PRO A 210 15.19 -7.81 15.35
CA PRO A 210 15.86 -8.80 16.20
C PRO A 210 15.03 -10.10 16.32
N VAL A 211 13.70 -10.00 16.36
CA VAL A 211 12.84 -11.19 16.45
C VAL A 211 12.96 -12.03 15.18
N PHE A 212 12.94 -11.42 14.00
CA PHE A 212 13.05 -12.13 12.71
C PHE A 212 14.42 -12.78 12.54
N TYR A 213 15.48 -12.07 12.92
CA TYR A 213 16.83 -12.66 12.88
C TYR A 213 16.96 -13.85 13.83
N GLN A 214 16.46 -13.76 15.06
CA GLN A 214 16.46 -14.89 16.00
C GLN A 214 15.54 -16.05 15.51
N THR A 215 14.47 -15.74 14.79
CA THR A 215 13.63 -16.75 14.12
C THR A 215 14.47 -17.52 13.10
N PHE A 216 15.18 -16.82 12.24
CA PHE A 216 16.08 -17.45 11.25
C PHE A 216 17.11 -18.38 11.90
N LYS A 217 17.76 -17.91 12.97
CA LYS A 217 18.74 -18.74 13.71
C LYS A 217 18.14 -20.03 14.26
N GLN A 218 16.86 -20.01 14.69
CA GLN A 218 16.16 -21.23 15.12
C GLN A 218 15.80 -22.12 13.94
N VAL A 219 15.32 -21.55 12.83
CA VAL A 219 15.01 -22.31 11.61
C VAL A 219 16.27 -22.98 11.04
N LEU A 220 17.40 -22.29 11.03
CA LEU A 220 18.67 -22.77 10.50
C LEU A 220 19.18 -24.03 11.22
N LYS A 221 18.83 -24.23 12.50
CA LYS A 221 19.21 -25.45 13.25
C LYS A 221 18.56 -26.72 12.69
N GLU A 222 17.33 -26.60 12.18
CA GLU A 222 16.56 -27.72 11.62
C GLU A 222 16.67 -27.79 10.09
N PHE A 223 16.88 -26.65 9.42
CA PHE A 223 16.97 -26.48 7.98
C PHE A 223 18.28 -25.73 7.63
N PRO A 224 19.44 -26.41 7.68
CA PRO A 224 20.76 -25.76 7.68
C PRO A 224 21.09 -25.00 6.39
N ASN A 225 20.43 -25.32 5.27
CA ASN A 225 20.66 -24.68 3.98
C ASN A 225 19.73 -23.48 3.72
N THR A 226 18.86 -23.10 4.69
CA THR A 226 17.97 -21.96 4.56
C THR A 226 18.73 -20.66 4.27
N GLN A 227 18.31 -19.94 3.24
CA GLN A 227 18.79 -18.61 2.89
C GLN A 227 17.77 -17.57 3.35
N ALA A 228 18.19 -16.62 4.16
CA ALA A 228 17.32 -15.56 4.68
C ALA A 228 17.59 -14.23 3.98
N TYR A 229 16.52 -13.52 3.65
CA TYR A 229 16.58 -12.22 2.97
C TYR A 229 15.75 -11.19 3.74
N MET A 230 16.41 -10.20 4.33
CA MET A 230 15.72 -9.08 4.97
C MET A 230 15.56 -7.92 3.99
N PHE A 231 14.31 -7.62 3.65
CA PHE A 231 13.97 -6.57 2.71
C PHE A 231 13.93 -5.21 3.41
N LEU A 232 14.75 -4.31 2.92
CA LEU A 232 14.89 -2.95 3.40
C LEU A 232 14.17 -1.98 2.46
N LEU A 233 13.68 -0.87 3.01
CA LEU A 233 13.24 0.26 2.19
C LEU A 233 14.44 0.81 1.36
N PRO A 234 14.21 1.37 0.17
CA PRO A 234 15.29 1.87 -0.69
C PRO A 234 16.25 2.83 0.00
N ASP A 235 15.72 3.75 0.82
CA ASP A 235 16.48 4.78 1.53
C ASP A 235 16.90 4.34 2.96
N ALA A 236 16.67 3.07 3.34
CA ALA A 236 17.03 2.60 4.66
C ALA A 236 18.55 2.44 4.81
N ASP A 237 19.07 2.85 5.96
CA ASP A 237 20.45 2.60 6.35
C ASP A 237 20.59 1.19 6.92
N GLU A 238 21.34 0.35 6.23
CA GLU A 238 21.62 -1.05 6.63
C GLU A 238 22.27 -1.15 8.01
N LYS A 239 23.07 -0.13 8.40
CA LYS A 239 23.73 -0.07 9.71
C LYS A 239 22.71 -0.13 10.84
N VAL A 240 21.55 0.51 10.70
CA VAL A 240 20.48 0.45 11.71
C VAL A 240 20.03 -0.99 11.97
N PHE A 241 19.92 -1.80 10.91
CA PHE A 241 19.50 -3.21 11.03
C PHE A 241 20.62 -4.07 11.62
N LEU A 242 21.87 -3.84 11.24
CA LEU A 242 23.03 -4.50 11.84
C LEU A 242 23.12 -4.21 13.36
N ASP A 243 22.96 -2.96 13.77
CA ASP A 243 22.95 -2.57 15.17
C ASP A 243 21.80 -3.24 15.95
N LEU A 244 20.63 -3.41 15.33
CA LEU A 244 19.48 -4.09 15.93
C LEU A 244 19.67 -5.60 16.04
N ILE A 245 20.40 -6.23 15.13
CA ILE A 245 20.79 -7.65 15.18
C ILE A 245 21.80 -7.86 16.32
N GLY A 246 22.72 -6.92 16.53
CA GLY A 246 23.67 -6.91 17.64
C GLY A 246 24.82 -7.93 17.54
N GLU A 247 24.96 -8.62 16.42
CA GLU A 247 26.03 -9.58 16.11
C GLU A 247 26.32 -9.59 14.60
N LYS A 248 27.45 -10.16 14.19
CA LYS A 248 27.74 -10.39 12.76
C LYS A 248 26.69 -11.33 12.19
N PRO A 249 25.96 -10.95 11.11
CA PRO A 249 25.00 -11.83 10.49
C PRO A 249 25.62 -13.13 9.99
N HIS A 250 24.85 -14.21 10.03
CA HIS A 250 25.23 -15.50 9.48
C HIS A 250 25.45 -15.37 7.97
N GLU A 251 26.32 -16.20 7.38
CA GLU A 251 26.63 -16.18 5.93
C GLU A 251 25.42 -16.38 5.03
N ASN A 252 24.43 -17.13 5.50
CA ASN A 252 23.15 -17.36 4.80
C ASN A 252 22.11 -16.22 5.02
N PHE A 253 22.50 -15.10 5.63
CA PHE A 253 21.61 -13.96 5.89
C PHE A 253 22.00 -12.75 5.05
N HIS A 254 21.03 -12.23 4.29
CA HIS A 254 21.29 -11.18 3.31
C HIS A 254 20.35 -9.99 3.51
N PHE A 255 20.87 -8.76 3.38
CA PHE A 255 20.06 -7.57 3.24
C PHE A 255 19.77 -7.28 1.76
N VAL A 256 18.55 -6.89 1.44
CA VAL A 256 18.10 -6.62 0.07
C VAL A 256 17.31 -5.33 0.02
N LYS A 257 17.72 -4.39 -0.84
CA LYS A 257 16.93 -3.22 -1.24
C LYS A 257 16.15 -3.57 -2.50
N ASP A 258 14.94 -4.09 -2.34
CA ASP A 258 14.12 -4.56 -3.46
C ASP A 258 13.10 -3.49 -3.89
N THR A 259 13.42 -2.77 -4.95
CA THR A 259 12.56 -1.71 -5.52
C THR A 259 11.55 -2.23 -6.54
N HIS A 260 11.72 -3.46 -7.04
CA HIS A 260 10.94 -4.01 -8.15
C HIS A 260 10.27 -5.35 -7.83
N TYR A 261 10.26 -5.77 -6.57
CA TYR A 261 9.67 -7.03 -6.09
C TYR A 261 10.26 -8.32 -6.69
N ALA A 262 11.25 -8.22 -7.60
CA ALA A 262 11.83 -9.38 -8.29
C ALA A 262 12.46 -10.37 -7.30
N LYS A 263 13.30 -9.86 -6.39
CA LYS A 263 13.93 -10.72 -5.37
C LYS A 263 12.90 -11.23 -4.35
N ARG A 264 11.90 -10.41 -4.00
CA ARG A 264 10.84 -10.84 -3.08
C ARG A 264 10.00 -11.97 -3.65
N ALA A 265 9.69 -11.93 -4.95
CA ALA A 265 8.95 -12.98 -5.65
C ALA A 265 9.64 -14.36 -5.63
N GLU A 266 10.96 -14.41 -5.42
CA GLU A 266 11.69 -15.66 -5.27
C GLU A 266 11.51 -16.35 -3.92
N MET A 267 10.96 -15.68 -2.91
CA MET A 267 10.83 -16.25 -1.56
C MET A 267 9.83 -17.39 -1.51
N ASP A 268 10.14 -18.40 -0.70
CA ASP A 268 9.25 -19.54 -0.48
C ASP A 268 8.29 -19.30 0.68
N PHE A 269 8.75 -18.55 1.67
CA PHE A 269 7.94 -18.14 2.82
C PHE A 269 8.38 -16.77 3.35
N LEU A 270 7.45 -16.01 3.94
CA LEU A 270 7.73 -14.68 4.46
C LEU A 270 7.35 -14.53 5.93
N LEU A 271 8.23 -13.84 6.68
CA LEU A 271 7.89 -13.20 7.95
C LEU A 271 7.55 -11.74 7.64
N ALA A 272 6.30 -11.34 7.77
CA ALA A 272 5.86 -10.01 7.36
C ALA A 272 5.26 -9.20 8.52
N CYS A 273 5.69 -7.96 8.68
CA CYS A 273 4.97 -6.99 9.51
C CYS A 273 3.59 -6.70 8.88
N SER A 274 2.57 -6.54 9.73
CA SER A 274 1.23 -6.14 9.24
C SER A 274 1.28 -4.76 8.58
N GLY A 275 0.69 -4.66 7.39
CA GLY A 275 0.63 -3.44 6.58
C GLY A 275 0.36 -3.76 5.11
N THR A 276 0.51 -2.79 4.22
CA THR A 276 0.33 -2.94 2.77
C THR A 276 1.20 -4.06 2.19
N ALA A 277 2.41 -4.26 2.73
CA ALA A 277 3.32 -5.32 2.30
C ALA A 277 2.70 -6.72 2.38
N THR A 278 1.77 -6.97 3.32
CA THR A 278 1.09 -8.27 3.39
C THR A 278 0.20 -8.51 2.17
N LEU A 279 -0.46 -7.48 1.67
CA LEU A 279 -1.25 -7.58 0.44
C LEU A 279 -0.35 -7.73 -0.80
N GLU A 280 0.75 -6.97 -0.89
CA GLU A 280 1.74 -7.12 -1.96
C GLU A 280 2.25 -8.57 -2.04
N ASN A 281 2.63 -9.15 -0.89
CA ASN A 281 3.10 -10.54 -0.81
C ASN A 281 2.02 -11.54 -1.22
N ALA A 282 0.76 -11.30 -0.82
CA ALA A 282 -0.36 -12.12 -1.23
C ALA A 282 -0.59 -12.06 -2.75
N LEU A 283 -0.48 -10.87 -3.35
CA LEU A 283 -0.61 -10.68 -4.79
C LEU A 283 0.56 -11.32 -5.57
N LEU A 284 1.72 -11.48 -4.96
CA LEU A 284 2.84 -12.27 -5.50
C LEU A 284 2.65 -13.77 -5.29
N GLY A 285 1.62 -14.18 -4.55
CA GLY A 285 1.35 -15.57 -4.22
C GLY A 285 2.38 -16.18 -3.28
N ILE A 286 2.99 -15.40 -2.38
CA ILE A 286 4.03 -15.89 -1.47
C ILE A 286 3.41 -16.23 -0.11
N PRO A 287 3.49 -17.49 0.33
CA PRO A 287 3.05 -17.89 1.66
C PRO A 287 3.74 -17.09 2.77
N MET A 288 3.01 -16.78 3.85
CA MET A 288 3.56 -15.93 4.90
C MET A 288 2.94 -16.18 6.26
N VAL A 289 3.66 -15.75 7.29
CA VAL A 289 3.13 -15.48 8.64
C VAL A 289 3.24 -13.99 8.92
N VAL A 290 2.18 -13.42 9.51
CA VAL A 290 2.14 -11.99 9.84
C VAL A 290 2.49 -11.81 11.32
N ALA A 291 3.46 -10.93 11.59
CA ALA A 291 3.86 -10.55 12.93
C ALA A 291 3.55 -9.08 13.18
N TYR A 292 3.01 -8.76 14.35
CA TYR A 292 2.76 -7.36 14.70
C TYR A 292 3.04 -7.05 16.16
N LYS A 293 3.86 -6.02 16.38
CA LYS A 293 4.22 -5.53 17.72
C LYS A 293 4.06 -4.03 17.81
N LEU A 294 3.17 -3.59 18.68
CA LEU A 294 3.02 -2.18 19.05
C LEU A 294 3.66 -1.91 20.41
N PHE A 295 3.91 -0.64 20.68
CA PHE A 295 4.16 -0.19 22.06
C PHE A 295 2.93 -0.56 22.92
N TRP A 296 3.15 -1.18 24.05
CA TRP A 296 2.09 -1.81 24.84
C TRP A 296 0.89 -0.89 25.15
N PRO A 297 1.06 0.36 25.60
CA PRO A 297 -0.09 1.26 25.81
C PRO A 297 -0.87 1.56 24.53
N THR A 298 -0.19 1.68 23.39
CA THR A 298 -0.83 1.88 22.08
C THR A 298 -1.67 0.66 21.68
N TYR A 299 -1.18 -0.54 21.98
CA TYR A 299 -1.90 -1.78 21.71
C TYR A 299 -3.18 -1.86 22.54
N GLU A 300 -3.15 -1.55 23.84
CA GLU A 300 -4.34 -1.58 24.70
C GLU A 300 -5.43 -0.59 24.25
N ILE A 301 -5.03 0.57 23.73
CA ILE A 301 -5.96 1.52 23.11
C ILE A 301 -6.50 0.96 21.79
N ALA A 302 -5.61 0.47 20.93
CA ALA A 302 -5.97 -0.05 19.62
C ALA A 302 -6.97 -1.23 19.73
N LYS A 303 -6.76 -2.14 20.67
CA LYS A 303 -7.64 -3.29 20.95
C LYS A 303 -9.08 -2.89 21.29
N ARG A 304 -9.28 -1.71 21.91
CA ARG A 304 -10.61 -1.20 22.27
C ARG A 304 -11.30 -0.46 21.12
N VAL A 305 -10.53 0.07 20.18
CA VAL A 305 -11.03 0.91 19.07
C VAL A 305 -11.21 0.08 17.79
N ILE A 306 -10.31 -0.87 17.55
CA ILE A 306 -10.32 -1.71 16.35
C ILE A 306 -11.31 -2.86 16.55
N LYS A 307 -12.36 -2.90 15.74
CA LYS A 307 -13.44 -3.90 15.78
C LYS A 307 -13.35 -4.94 14.67
N VAL A 308 -12.27 -4.96 13.92
CA VAL A 308 -12.08 -5.96 12.85
C VAL A 308 -11.51 -7.26 13.39
N PRO A 309 -11.91 -8.43 12.84
CA PRO A 309 -11.50 -9.75 13.35
C PRO A 309 -10.02 -10.06 13.06
N TYR A 310 -9.38 -9.37 12.13
CA TYR A 310 -8.01 -9.59 11.68
C TYR A 310 -7.24 -8.29 11.56
N ILE A 311 -5.90 -8.36 11.64
CA ILE A 311 -5.03 -7.18 11.51
C ILE A 311 -4.40 -7.07 10.11
N SER A 312 -4.27 -8.18 9.39
CA SER A 312 -3.74 -8.17 8.02
C SER A 312 -4.86 -7.95 7.00
N LEU A 313 -4.54 -7.17 5.96
CA LEU A 313 -5.44 -6.96 4.82
C LEU A 313 -5.81 -8.29 4.14
N VAL A 314 -4.87 -9.23 4.11
CA VAL A 314 -5.08 -10.56 3.50
C VAL A 314 -6.23 -11.30 4.16
N ASN A 315 -6.22 -11.42 5.49
CA ASN A 315 -7.27 -12.09 6.24
C ASN A 315 -8.60 -11.34 6.21
N LEU A 316 -8.55 -9.99 6.27
CA LEU A 316 -9.73 -9.15 6.14
C LEU A 316 -10.44 -9.35 4.79
N LEU A 317 -9.68 -9.36 3.70
CA LEU A 317 -10.19 -9.55 2.35
C LEU A 317 -10.67 -10.99 2.13
N ALA A 318 -9.92 -11.97 2.63
CA ALA A 318 -10.30 -13.37 2.57
C ALA A 318 -11.51 -13.71 3.48
N ARG A 319 -11.86 -12.83 4.44
CA ARG A 319 -12.88 -13.04 5.48
C ARG A 319 -12.64 -14.30 6.30
N ARG A 320 -11.40 -14.74 6.39
CA ARG A 320 -10.95 -15.91 7.15
C ARG A 320 -9.47 -15.80 7.49
N ALA A 321 -8.98 -16.60 8.44
CA ALA A 321 -7.55 -16.70 8.75
C ALA A 321 -6.83 -17.48 7.64
N LEU A 322 -6.54 -16.83 6.52
CA LEU A 322 -5.78 -17.41 5.42
C LEU A 322 -4.29 -17.48 5.77
N VAL A 323 -3.77 -16.45 6.41
CA VAL A 323 -2.40 -16.41 6.95
C VAL A 323 -2.45 -16.31 8.47
N LYS A 324 -1.51 -16.93 9.16
CA LYS A 324 -1.44 -16.85 10.62
C LYS A 324 -0.98 -15.47 11.05
N GLU A 325 -1.65 -14.89 12.06
CA GLU A 325 -1.29 -13.61 12.67
C GLU A 325 -0.76 -13.84 14.08
N LEU A 326 0.47 -13.47 14.33
CA LEU A 326 1.11 -13.51 15.64
C LEU A 326 1.23 -12.07 16.16
N ILE A 327 0.55 -11.76 17.28
CA ILE A 327 0.39 -10.39 17.76
C ILE A 327 1.05 -10.27 19.13
N GLN A 328 1.76 -9.16 19.37
CA GLN A 328 2.37 -8.81 20.65
C GLN A 328 3.28 -9.91 21.21
N GLN A 329 2.84 -10.61 22.26
CA GLN A 329 3.63 -11.65 22.93
C GLN A 329 3.82 -12.88 22.04
N ASP A 330 2.83 -13.21 21.21
CA ASP A 330 2.90 -14.35 20.27
C ASP A 330 3.86 -14.05 19.10
N ALA A 331 4.10 -12.76 18.75
CA ALA A 331 5.08 -12.36 17.76
C ALA A 331 6.52 -12.46 18.31
N ASN A 332 6.93 -13.65 18.69
CA ASN A 332 8.26 -13.95 19.23
C ASN A 332 9.01 -14.96 18.33
N ALA A 333 10.33 -15.05 18.49
CA ALA A 333 11.17 -15.89 17.64
C ALA A 333 10.78 -17.38 17.69
N LYS A 334 10.35 -17.88 18.86
CA LYS A 334 9.95 -19.29 19.02
C LYS A 334 8.69 -19.62 18.21
N SER A 335 7.65 -18.78 18.36
CA SER A 335 6.37 -18.97 17.65
C SER A 335 6.51 -18.84 16.14
N LEU A 336 7.28 -17.84 15.69
CA LEU A 336 7.58 -17.62 14.26
C LEU A 336 8.41 -18.76 13.68
N ALA A 337 9.43 -19.25 14.40
CA ALA A 337 10.24 -20.38 13.96
C ALA A 337 9.40 -21.67 13.87
N ALA A 338 8.56 -21.93 14.88
CA ALA A 338 7.67 -23.09 14.86
C ALA A 338 6.73 -23.07 13.65
N GLU A 339 6.15 -21.90 13.33
CA GLU A 339 5.28 -21.75 12.14
C GLU A 339 6.05 -21.95 10.85
N THR A 340 7.24 -21.33 10.72
CA THR A 340 8.10 -21.46 9.53
C THR A 340 8.52 -22.91 9.30
N MET A 341 8.97 -23.59 10.37
CA MET A 341 9.39 -24.99 10.27
C MET A 341 8.21 -25.91 9.93
N ALA A 342 7.02 -25.67 10.50
CA ALA A 342 5.81 -26.42 10.17
C ALA A 342 5.41 -26.27 8.69
N MET A 343 5.66 -25.11 8.09
CA MET A 343 5.45 -24.88 6.65
C MET A 343 6.50 -25.60 5.81
N PHE A 344 7.77 -25.53 6.16
CA PHE A 344 8.86 -26.20 5.44
C PHE A 344 8.78 -27.73 5.52
N GLN A 345 8.23 -28.27 6.61
CA GLN A 345 7.99 -29.69 6.77
C GLN A 345 6.74 -30.20 6.01
N ASN A 346 5.88 -29.29 5.55
CA ASN A 346 4.61 -29.64 4.91
C ASN A 346 4.34 -28.82 3.65
N PRO A 347 4.90 -29.25 2.50
CA PRO A 347 4.73 -28.54 1.24
C PRO A 347 3.29 -28.42 0.75
N ASP A 348 2.42 -29.35 1.14
CA ASP A 348 1.00 -29.25 0.78
C ASP A 348 0.34 -28.04 1.44
N LYS A 349 0.75 -27.66 2.66
CA LYS A 349 0.29 -26.43 3.31
C LYS A 349 0.81 -25.19 2.62
N LEU A 350 2.07 -25.18 2.17
CA LEU A 350 2.62 -24.07 1.39
C LEU A 350 1.85 -23.92 0.07
N THR A 351 1.63 -25.02 -0.64
CA THR A 351 0.88 -25.05 -1.90
C THR A 351 -0.55 -24.55 -1.70
N ALA A 352 -1.27 -25.09 -0.71
CA ALA A 352 -2.64 -24.68 -0.42
C ALA A 352 -2.74 -23.18 -0.04
N MET A 353 -1.83 -22.67 0.80
CA MET A 353 -1.81 -21.25 1.14
C MET A 353 -1.55 -20.41 -0.11
N ARG A 354 -0.58 -20.78 -0.95
CA ARG A 354 -0.29 -20.10 -2.20
C ARG A 354 -1.50 -20.06 -3.13
N GLU A 355 -2.18 -21.18 -3.34
CA GLU A 355 -3.40 -21.23 -4.16
C GLU A 355 -4.48 -20.28 -3.66
N ASP A 356 -4.68 -20.22 -2.36
CA ASP A 356 -5.64 -19.31 -1.76
C ASP A 356 -5.24 -17.83 -1.92
N LEU A 357 -3.95 -17.52 -1.82
CA LEU A 357 -3.41 -16.19 -2.10
C LEU A 357 -3.61 -15.80 -3.58
N LEU A 358 -3.41 -16.73 -4.50
CA LEU A 358 -3.65 -16.50 -5.94
C LEU A 358 -5.14 -16.33 -6.27
N LYS A 359 -6.04 -17.05 -5.58
CA LYS A 359 -7.49 -16.79 -5.65
C LYS A 359 -7.84 -15.39 -5.15
N LEU A 360 -7.21 -14.96 -4.05
CA LEU A 360 -7.36 -13.59 -3.55
C LEU A 360 -6.88 -12.56 -4.58
N ARG A 361 -5.70 -12.79 -5.20
CA ARG A 361 -5.20 -11.95 -6.31
C ARG A 361 -6.25 -11.82 -7.44
N ALA A 362 -6.77 -12.94 -7.91
CA ALA A 362 -7.77 -12.96 -8.99
C ALA A 362 -9.03 -12.16 -8.62
N SER A 363 -9.45 -12.17 -7.36
CA SER A 363 -10.61 -11.39 -6.89
C SER A 363 -10.37 -9.88 -6.89
N LEU A 364 -9.11 -9.43 -6.94
CA LEU A 364 -8.73 -8.01 -6.94
C LEU A 364 -8.61 -7.43 -8.36
N GLY A 365 -9.01 -8.18 -9.39
CA GLY A 365 -9.09 -7.73 -10.77
C GLY A 365 -7.82 -7.99 -11.56
N GLU A 366 -7.70 -7.29 -12.70
CA GLU A 366 -6.62 -7.46 -13.65
C GLU A 366 -5.73 -6.20 -13.72
N PRO A 367 -4.46 -6.32 -14.15
CA PRO A 367 -3.61 -5.17 -14.44
C PRO A 367 -4.25 -4.18 -15.42
N GLY A 368 -3.77 -2.94 -15.43
CA GLY A 368 -4.31 -1.86 -16.27
C GLY A 368 -5.34 -0.99 -15.54
N VAL A 369 -5.34 -1.01 -14.21
CA VAL A 369 -6.28 -0.24 -13.36
C VAL A 369 -6.15 1.26 -13.62
N ALA A 370 -4.93 1.79 -13.69
CA ALA A 370 -4.69 3.21 -13.99
C ALA A 370 -5.24 3.60 -15.37
N LYS A 371 -5.13 2.73 -16.38
CA LYS A 371 -5.68 2.97 -17.72
C LYS A 371 -7.20 3.03 -17.70
N ARG A 372 -7.87 2.08 -17.01
CA ARG A 372 -9.33 2.08 -16.87
C ARG A 372 -9.83 3.30 -16.11
N ALA A 373 -9.15 3.70 -15.03
CA ALA A 373 -9.50 4.90 -14.27
C ALA A 373 -9.31 6.18 -15.11
N ALA A 374 -8.23 6.28 -15.88
CA ALA A 374 -8.01 7.39 -16.80
C ALA A 374 -9.12 7.49 -17.87
N ALA A 375 -9.52 6.37 -18.46
CA ALA A 375 -10.59 6.33 -19.44
C ALA A 375 -11.95 6.79 -18.85
N GLU A 376 -12.29 6.33 -17.64
CA GLU A 376 -13.49 6.75 -16.91
C GLU A 376 -13.49 8.27 -16.61
N ILE A 377 -12.38 8.80 -16.13
CA ILE A 377 -12.25 10.24 -15.82
C ILE A 377 -12.40 11.06 -17.09
N LEU A 378 -11.67 10.71 -18.17
CA LEU A 378 -11.71 11.45 -19.43
C LEU A 378 -13.09 11.36 -20.11
N ASN A 379 -13.79 10.22 -19.99
CA ASN A 379 -15.14 10.08 -20.48
C ASN A 379 -16.13 10.98 -19.72
N ASP A 380 -16.03 11.00 -18.38
CA ASP A 380 -16.87 11.87 -17.55
C ASP A 380 -16.66 13.37 -17.87
N LEU A 381 -15.42 13.77 -18.22
CA LEU A 381 -15.06 15.16 -18.56
C LEU A 381 -15.49 15.58 -19.99
N LYS A 382 -15.79 14.63 -20.88
CA LYS A 382 -16.30 14.94 -22.22
C LYS A 382 -17.80 15.23 -22.24
N HIS A 383 -18.51 14.82 -21.19
CA HIS A 383 -19.96 14.94 -21.09
C HIS A 383 -20.40 16.07 -20.14
N GLU A 384 -19.48 16.90 -19.68
CA GLU A 384 -19.70 18.18 -19.00
C GLU A 384 -19.53 19.35 -19.95
#